data_7fff49f175cd6eca8946341dacdd1cdd
#
_entry.id   7fff49f175cd6eca8946341dacdd1cdd
#
_cell.length_a   1.000
_cell.length_b   1.000
_cell.length_c   1.000
_cell.angle_alpha   90.00
_cell.angle_beta   90.00
_cell.angle_gamma   90.00
#
_symmetry.space_group_name_H-M   'P 1'
#
loop_
_entity.id
_entity.type
_entity.pdbx_description
1 polymer ?
#
loop_
_entity_poly.entity_id
_entity_poly.type
_entity_poly.pdbx_seq_one_letter_code
_entity_poly.pdbx_strand_id
1 'polypeptide(L)'
;MAALRKGESVTEAPAVTQPITIPAELLPADGRFGSGPSKVRPEQIDYLSSLGRTVLGTSHRQAPVKNLVGEVRQGLRDLFSLPDGYEIILGNGGSTAFWDIAAFGLVRDRAQHLAFGEFSSKFGNVTAAAPFLGDPTIIKADPGTLASPRAEAGIDVYAWPHNETSTGVMAPVQRVEGADDDALVLIDATSGAGGLPVDITQTDVYYFAPQKCFASDGGLWLAAFSPAALARVDEIAASGRWVPDFFSLPTAVDNSLKNQTYNTPSLSTLALLNAQLRWMLGNGGLDWCVQRTTASSDALYGWAEASEFATPFVADPANRSLVVGTVDFDEAVDAAAVAQTLRANGIIDVEPYRKLGRNQLRVGMFPAIEPADVQALTACIDWVVEQS
;
A
#
# COMPACT_ATOMS: atom_id res chain seq x y z
N MET A 1 28.36 45.10 -56.56
CA MET A 1 28.04 45.69 -55.19
C MET A 1 27.30 44.66 -54.38
N ALA A 2 28.02 43.94 -53.53
CA ALA A 2 27.46 42.90 -52.65
C ALA A 2 27.35 43.48 -51.22
N ALA A 3 26.15 43.48 -50.68
CA ALA A 3 25.86 43.95 -49.32
C ALA A 3 26.19 42.86 -48.31
N LEU A 4 27.07 43.15 -47.37
CA LEU A 4 27.37 42.36 -46.20
C LEU A 4 26.16 42.27 -45.27
N ARG A 5 25.69 41.04 -44.97
CA ARG A 5 24.72 40.77 -43.89
C ARG A 5 25.49 40.76 -42.55
N LYS A 6 25.01 41.58 -41.64
CA LYS A 6 25.45 41.68 -40.26
C LYS A 6 24.94 40.49 -39.43
N GLY A 7 25.86 39.96 -38.65
CA GLY A 7 25.76 39.33 -37.32
C GLY A 7 24.48 38.59 -36.92
N GLU A 8 24.53 37.26 -37.00
CA GLU A 8 23.72 36.40 -36.15
C GLU A 8 24.31 36.43 -34.73
N SER A 9 23.48 36.80 -33.76
CA SER A 9 23.82 36.70 -32.33
C SER A 9 23.94 35.21 -31.98
N VAL A 10 25.11 34.80 -31.56
CA VAL A 10 25.31 33.48 -30.92
C VAL A 10 24.53 33.54 -29.62
N THR A 11 23.39 32.83 -29.59
CA THR A 11 22.73 32.52 -28.33
C THR A 11 23.66 31.61 -27.53
N GLU A 12 24.19 32.12 -26.42
CA GLU A 12 24.90 31.31 -25.44
C GLU A 12 24.03 30.10 -25.09
N ALA A 13 24.57 28.90 -25.24
CA ALA A 13 23.98 27.70 -24.73
C ALA A 13 23.78 27.85 -23.21
N PRO A 14 22.65 27.40 -22.63
CA PRO A 14 22.45 27.49 -21.19
C PRO A 14 23.60 26.81 -20.47
N ALA A 15 24.17 27.50 -19.49
CA ALA A 15 25.25 26.99 -18.66
C ALA A 15 24.85 25.62 -18.13
N VAL A 16 25.63 24.59 -18.42
CA VAL A 16 25.46 23.26 -17.83
C VAL A 16 25.79 23.44 -16.34
N THR A 17 24.77 23.63 -15.53
CA THR A 17 24.93 23.60 -14.06
C THR A 17 25.52 22.24 -13.69
N GLN A 18 26.65 22.25 -12.98
CA GLN A 18 27.22 20.99 -12.50
C GLN A 18 26.19 20.27 -11.62
N PRO A 19 26.06 18.94 -11.76
CA PRO A 19 25.12 18.21 -10.94
C PRO A 19 25.48 18.39 -9.45
N ILE A 20 24.48 18.73 -8.63
CA ILE A 20 24.62 18.81 -7.17
C ILE A 20 25.00 17.42 -6.66
N THR A 21 26.12 17.32 -5.95
CA THR A 21 26.58 16.08 -5.32
C THR A 21 26.36 16.18 -3.83
N ILE A 22 25.56 15.26 -3.29
CA ILE A 22 25.30 15.17 -1.84
C ILE A 22 26.53 14.53 -1.16
N PRO A 23 27.04 15.12 -0.05
CA PRO A 23 28.12 14.51 0.72
C PRO A 23 27.78 13.08 1.16
N ALA A 24 28.76 12.18 1.05
CA ALA A 24 28.54 10.74 1.31
C ALA A 24 28.07 10.47 2.75
N GLU A 25 28.48 11.30 3.70
CA GLU A 25 28.08 11.19 5.11
C GLU A 25 26.63 11.56 5.39
N LEU A 26 25.95 12.26 4.46
CA LEU A 26 24.53 12.58 4.55
C LEU A 26 23.64 11.51 3.92
N LEU A 27 24.20 10.69 3.01
CA LEU A 27 23.41 9.72 2.26
C LEU A 27 22.82 8.64 3.17
N PRO A 28 21.55 8.23 2.94
CA PRO A 28 20.98 7.06 3.59
C PRO A 28 21.78 5.80 3.22
N ALA A 29 21.81 4.83 4.13
CA ALA A 29 22.42 3.53 3.84
C ALA A 29 21.70 2.79 2.70
N ASP A 30 20.39 3.03 2.54
CA ASP A 30 19.58 2.54 1.43
C ASP A 30 18.66 3.66 0.91
N GLY A 31 18.87 4.11 -0.31
CA GLY A 31 18.16 5.24 -0.92
C GLY A 31 16.79 4.90 -1.52
N ARG A 32 16.17 3.74 -1.26
CA ARG A 32 14.90 3.30 -1.85
C ARG A 32 13.72 3.67 -0.96
N PHE A 33 12.96 4.72 -1.33
CA PHE A 33 11.80 5.23 -0.57
C PHE A 33 10.47 5.09 -1.31
N GLY A 34 10.38 4.16 -2.25
CA GLY A 34 9.18 3.95 -3.06
C GLY A 34 7.93 3.67 -2.21
N SER A 35 6.85 4.38 -2.51
CA SER A 35 5.53 4.16 -1.88
C SER A 35 4.78 2.96 -2.46
N GLY A 36 5.50 2.11 -3.19
CA GLY A 36 5.02 0.84 -3.71
C GLY A 36 5.38 0.59 -5.17
N PRO A 37 6.13 -0.49 -5.41
CA PRO A 37 6.58 -1.45 -4.40
C PRO A 37 7.60 -0.85 -3.42
N SER A 38 7.72 -1.49 -2.21
CA SER A 38 8.73 -1.18 -1.21
C SER A 38 10.05 -1.89 -1.54
N LYS A 39 11.16 -1.42 -0.94
CA LYS A 39 12.44 -2.13 -1.06
C LYS A 39 12.35 -3.55 -0.52
N VAL A 40 12.95 -4.50 -1.22
CA VAL A 40 13.16 -5.88 -0.75
C VAL A 40 14.48 -5.91 0.02
N ARG A 41 14.48 -6.50 1.23
CA ARG A 41 15.67 -6.63 2.06
C ARG A 41 16.60 -7.72 1.51
N PRO A 42 17.94 -7.59 1.68
CA PRO A 42 18.89 -8.60 1.21
C PRO A 42 18.59 -10.02 1.71
N GLU A 43 18.18 -10.16 2.98
CA GLU A 43 17.88 -11.46 3.58
C GLU A 43 16.68 -12.17 2.95
N GLN A 44 15.73 -11.40 2.38
CA GLN A 44 14.63 -11.97 1.60
C GLN A 44 15.15 -12.58 0.29
N ILE A 45 16.11 -11.94 -0.37
CA ILE A 45 16.74 -12.45 -1.58
C ILE A 45 17.56 -13.71 -1.28
N ASP A 46 18.32 -13.72 -0.18
CA ASP A 46 19.07 -14.89 0.27
C ASP A 46 18.14 -16.07 0.55
N TYR A 47 17.02 -15.83 1.23
CA TYR A 47 16.01 -16.86 1.46
C TYR A 47 15.41 -17.36 0.15
N LEU A 48 15.02 -16.48 -0.76
CA LEU A 48 14.51 -16.86 -2.09
C LEU A 48 15.54 -17.72 -2.85
N SER A 49 16.82 -17.32 -2.82
CA SER A 49 17.91 -18.08 -3.45
C SER A 49 18.03 -19.47 -2.86
N SER A 50 17.88 -19.62 -1.55
CA SER A 50 17.94 -20.92 -0.86
C SER A 50 16.86 -21.92 -1.33
N LEU A 51 15.72 -21.40 -1.77
CA LEU A 51 14.58 -22.20 -2.27
C LEU A 51 14.69 -22.56 -3.75
N GLY A 52 15.69 -22.03 -4.46
CA GLY A 52 15.81 -22.12 -5.91
C GLY A 52 15.79 -23.53 -6.48
N ARG A 53 16.31 -24.53 -5.75
CA ARG A 53 16.39 -25.93 -6.20
C ARG A 53 15.37 -26.87 -5.53
N THR A 54 14.64 -26.40 -4.53
CA THR A 54 13.76 -27.26 -3.71
C THR A 54 12.29 -26.90 -3.81
N VAL A 55 11.98 -25.63 -4.09
CA VAL A 55 10.60 -25.12 -4.15
C VAL A 55 10.28 -24.47 -5.49
N LEU A 56 11.17 -23.59 -6.00
CA LEU A 56 10.90 -22.87 -7.24
C LEU A 56 10.80 -23.85 -8.42
N GLY A 57 9.79 -23.66 -9.27
CA GLY A 57 9.54 -24.53 -10.42
C GLY A 57 8.91 -25.88 -10.05
N THR A 58 8.53 -26.11 -8.78
CA THR A 58 7.81 -27.32 -8.37
C THR A 58 6.30 -27.11 -8.39
N SER A 59 5.55 -28.23 -8.40
CA SER A 59 4.09 -28.17 -8.44
C SER A 59 3.51 -27.54 -7.15
N HIS A 60 2.64 -26.54 -7.29
CA HIS A 60 1.95 -25.91 -6.17
C HIS A 60 0.94 -26.85 -5.46
N ARG A 61 0.71 -28.06 -5.98
CA ARG A 61 -0.09 -29.12 -5.35
C ARG A 61 0.75 -30.04 -4.46
N GLN A 62 2.07 -29.88 -4.45
CA GLN A 62 2.99 -30.72 -3.66
C GLN A 62 3.37 -30.06 -2.33
N ALA A 63 3.82 -30.88 -1.39
CA ALA A 63 4.12 -30.48 -0.02
C ALA A 63 5.06 -29.26 0.10
N PRO A 64 6.15 -29.11 -0.67
CA PRO A 64 7.05 -27.95 -0.51
C PRO A 64 6.34 -26.61 -0.70
N VAL A 65 5.46 -26.50 -1.70
CA VAL A 65 4.72 -25.26 -1.96
C VAL A 65 3.56 -25.11 -0.99
N LYS A 66 2.84 -26.18 -0.68
CA LYS A 66 1.78 -26.14 0.35
C LYS A 66 2.31 -25.72 1.71
N ASN A 67 3.49 -26.18 2.09
CA ASN A 67 4.12 -25.79 3.35
C ASN A 67 4.45 -24.29 3.34
N LEU A 68 5.01 -23.75 2.24
CA LEU A 68 5.30 -22.33 2.11
C LEU A 68 4.01 -21.49 2.23
N VAL A 69 2.92 -21.88 1.57
CA VAL A 69 1.62 -21.21 1.69
C VAL A 69 1.09 -21.32 3.12
N GLY A 70 1.20 -22.49 3.75
CA GLY A 70 0.79 -22.70 5.15
C GLY A 70 1.56 -21.81 6.13
N GLU A 71 2.89 -21.70 5.95
CA GLU A 71 3.73 -20.81 6.77
C GLU A 71 3.34 -19.33 6.59
N VAL A 72 3.07 -18.88 5.38
CA VAL A 72 2.57 -17.51 5.12
C VAL A 72 1.23 -17.28 5.80
N ARG A 73 0.26 -18.21 5.66
CA ARG A 73 -1.04 -18.11 6.32
C ARG A 73 -0.90 -18.06 7.84
N GLN A 74 -0.08 -18.94 8.41
CA GLN A 74 0.17 -18.95 9.86
C GLN A 74 0.87 -17.66 10.31
N GLY A 75 1.91 -17.21 9.60
CA GLY A 75 2.61 -15.97 9.93
C GLY A 75 1.70 -14.74 9.92
N LEU A 76 0.73 -14.68 9.00
CA LEU A 76 -0.27 -13.60 8.99
C LEU A 76 -1.30 -13.73 10.13
N ARG A 77 -1.72 -14.95 10.49
CA ARG A 77 -2.56 -15.19 11.66
C ARG A 77 -1.89 -14.69 12.94
N ASP A 78 -0.61 -15.00 13.08
CA ASP A 78 0.18 -14.60 14.25
C ASP A 78 0.41 -13.08 14.27
N LEU A 79 0.76 -12.47 13.11
CA LEU A 79 1.02 -11.04 12.99
C LEU A 79 -0.19 -10.18 13.35
N PHE A 80 -1.38 -10.59 12.91
CA PHE A 80 -2.63 -9.87 13.17
C PHE A 80 -3.38 -10.39 14.39
N SER A 81 -2.83 -11.36 15.14
CA SER A 81 -3.47 -11.98 16.30
C SER A 81 -4.92 -12.39 16.00
N LEU A 82 -5.11 -13.09 14.87
CA LEU A 82 -6.46 -13.40 14.37
C LEU A 82 -7.26 -14.22 15.39
N PRO A 83 -8.49 -13.80 15.71
CA PRO A 83 -9.40 -14.58 16.56
C PRO A 83 -9.77 -15.94 15.95
N ASP A 84 -10.32 -16.82 16.77
CA ASP A 84 -10.87 -18.09 16.30
C ASP A 84 -11.98 -17.86 15.25
N GLY A 85 -11.96 -18.69 14.22
CA GLY A 85 -12.91 -18.63 13.10
C GLY A 85 -12.52 -17.67 11.98
N TYR A 86 -11.54 -16.78 12.19
CA TYR A 86 -10.97 -16.01 11.09
C TYR A 86 -10.05 -16.88 10.24
N GLU A 87 -10.04 -16.63 8.92
CA GLU A 87 -9.19 -17.34 7.98
C GLU A 87 -8.40 -16.41 7.08
N ILE A 88 -7.15 -16.79 6.80
CA ILE A 88 -6.34 -16.13 5.76
C ILE A 88 -6.63 -16.78 4.42
N ILE A 89 -7.20 -16.00 3.51
CA ILE A 89 -7.52 -16.39 2.14
C ILE A 89 -6.54 -15.68 1.21
N LEU A 90 -6.11 -16.35 0.15
CA LEU A 90 -5.19 -15.78 -0.82
C LEU A 90 -5.51 -16.26 -2.25
N GLY A 91 -5.10 -15.43 -3.22
CA GLY A 91 -5.25 -15.75 -4.63
C GLY A 91 -4.31 -14.96 -5.52
N ASN A 92 -4.33 -15.31 -6.80
CA ASN A 92 -3.53 -14.65 -7.82
C ASN A 92 -4.14 -13.28 -8.17
N GLY A 93 -3.27 -12.31 -8.48
CA GLY A 93 -3.67 -10.96 -8.86
C GLY A 93 -3.02 -9.91 -7.97
N GLY A 94 -3.81 -9.04 -7.38
CA GLY A 94 -3.41 -8.00 -6.45
C GLY A 94 -4.67 -7.36 -5.92
N SER A 95 -4.59 -6.29 -5.15
CA SER A 95 -5.77 -5.62 -4.59
C SER A 95 -6.74 -5.13 -5.67
N THR A 96 -6.24 -4.79 -6.86
CA THR A 96 -7.12 -4.44 -8.00
C THR A 96 -8.03 -5.60 -8.41
N ALA A 97 -7.51 -6.83 -8.48
CA ALA A 97 -8.34 -8.01 -8.73
C ALA A 97 -9.29 -8.28 -7.55
N PHE A 98 -8.86 -7.96 -6.31
CA PHE A 98 -9.69 -8.18 -5.13
C PHE A 98 -10.92 -7.26 -5.09
N TRP A 99 -10.86 -6.05 -5.64
CA TRP A 99 -12.06 -5.20 -5.75
C TRP A 99 -13.16 -5.86 -6.59
N ASP A 100 -12.81 -6.43 -7.74
CA ASP A 100 -13.75 -7.19 -8.56
C ASP A 100 -14.26 -8.44 -7.80
N ILE A 101 -13.37 -9.20 -7.19
CA ILE A 101 -13.70 -10.39 -6.38
C ILE A 101 -14.68 -10.03 -5.26
N ALA A 102 -14.45 -8.92 -4.54
CA ALA A 102 -15.30 -8.46 -3.46
C ALA A 102 -16.68 -8.00 -3.97
N ALA A 103 -16.73 -7.30 -5.10
CA ALA A 103 -18.00 -6.91 -5.72
C ALA A 103 -18.83 -8.13 -6.12
N PHE A 104 -18.21 -9.17 -6.68
CA PHE A 104 -18.90 -10.41 -7.05
C PHE A 104 -19.33 -11.27 -5.87
N GLY A 105 -18.50 -11.36 -4.83
CA GLY A 105 -18.60 -12.40 -3.80
C GLY A 105 -18.89 -11.92 -2.37
N LEU A 106 -18.90 -10.60 -2.10
CA LEU A 106 -19.14 -10.04 -0.76
C LEU A 106 -20.26 -9.00 -0.72
N VAL A 107 -20.47 -8.23 -1.80
CA VAL A 107 -21.57 -7.26 -1.87
C VAL A 107 -22.84 -7.98 -2.35
N ARG A 108 -23.89 -7.98 -1.51
CA ARG A 108 -25.20 -8.54 -1.89
C ARG A 108 -25.93 -7.63 -2.87
N ASP A 109 -26.10 -6.38 -2.49
CA ASP A 109 -26.86 -5.38 -3.24
C ASP A 109 -26.13 -4.04 -3.27
N ARG A 110 -25.88 -3.38 -2.11
CA ARG A 110 -25.35 -2.01 -2.08
C ARG A 110 -24.20 -1.85 -1.12
N ALA A 111 -23.18 -1.12 -1.57
CA ALA A 111 -22.04 -0.76 -0.75
C ALA A 111 -21.99 0.75 -0.47
N GLN A 112 -21.39 1.14 0.66
CA GLN A 112 -20.95 2.50 0.94
C GLN A 112 -19.43 2.56 0.90
N HIS A 113 -18.89 3.52 0.15
CA HIS A 113 -17.45 3.74 0.02
C HIS A 113 -17.05 5.12 0.51
N LEU A 114 -15.86 5.22 1.14
CA LEU A 114 -15.20 6.48 1.39
C LEU A 114 -14.17 6.73 0.27
N ALA A 115 -14.20 7.92 -0.33
CA ALA A 115 -13.31 8.32 -1.41
C ALA A 115 -12.58 9.61 -1.04
N PHE A 116 -11.31 9.50 -0.63
CA PHE A 116 -10.45 10.61 -0.22
C PHE A 116 -9.07 10.59 -0.91
N GLY A 117 -9.00 9.91 -2.07
CA GLY A 117 -7.84 9.84 -2.94
C GLY A 117 -8.08 8.93 -4.14
N GLU A 118 -7.01 8.62 -4.86
CA GLU A 118 -7.09 7.82 -6.09
C GLU A 118 -7.50 6.36 -5.82
N PHE A 119 -6.90 5.72 -4.80
CA PHE A 119 -7.12 4.30 -4.55
C PHE A 119 -8.46 4.04 -3.86
N SER A 120 -8.84 4.88 -2.92
CA SER A 120 -10.14 4.82 -2.26
C SER A 120 -11.33 4.93 -3.22
N SER A 121 -11.18 5.67 -4.31
CA SER A 121 -12.22 5.83 -5.32
C SER A 121 -12.42 4.57 -6.19
N LYS A 122 -11.41 3.71 -6.33
CA LYS A 122 -11.43 2.61 -7.33
C LYS A 122 -12.43 1.53 -6.98
N PHE A 123 -12.51 1.09 -5.73
CA PHE A 123 -13.47 0.06 -5.36
C PHE A 123 -14.92 0.58 -5.50
N GLY A 124 -15.17 1.84 -5.11
CA GLY A 124 -16.47 2.47 -5.37
C GLY A 124 -16.86 2.50 -6.85
N ASN A 125 -15.90 2.75 -7.73
CA ASN A 125 -16.14 2.69 -9.18
C ASN A 125 -16.44 1.27 -9.67
N VAL A 126 -15.81 0.25 -9.09
CA VAL A 126 -16.09 -1.16 -9.43
C VAL A 126 -17.53 -1.52 -9.06
N THR A 127 -17.97 -1.20 -7.84
CA THR A 127 -19.34 -1.50 -7.41
C THR A 127 -20.37 -0.70 -8.20
N ALA A 128 -20.09 0.56 -8.54
CA ALA A 128 -20.97 1.38 -9.37
C ALA A 128 -21.09 0.86 -10.82
N ALA A 129 -20.07 0.21 -11.35
CA ALA A 129 -20.08 -0.36 -12.69
C ALA A 129 -20.67 -1.78 -12.76
N ALA A 130 -20.87 -2.44 -11.61
CA ALA A 130 -21.34 -3.82 -11.55
C ALA A 130 -22.85 -3.92 -11.88
N PRO A 131 -23.25 -4.56 -12.99
CA PRO A 131 -24.64 -4.51 -13.47
C PRO A 131 -25.62 -5.32 -12.61
N PHE A 132 -25.12 -6.05 -11.61
CA PHE A 132 -25.90 -6.90 -10.70
C PHE A 132 -25.97 -6.30 -9.27
N LEU A 133 -25.43 -5.09 -9.05
CA LEU A 133 -25.49 -4.35 -7.78
C LEU A 133 -26.36 -3.09 -7.94
N GLY A 134 -26.92 -2.64 -6.85
CA GLY A 134 -27.53 -1.32 -6.72
C GLY A 134 -26.48 -0.22 -6.68
N ASP A 135 -26.87 1.03 -6.95
CA ASP A 135 -25.98 2.18 -6.93
C ASP A 135 -25.33 2.36 -5.54
N PRO A 136 -24.00 2.39 -5.44
CA PRO A 136 -23.31 2.56 -4.15
C PRO A 136 -23.47 4.00 -3.62
N THR A 137 -23.41 4.14 -2.30
CA THR A 137 -23.18 5.45 -1.69
C THR A 137 -21.68 5.75 -1.65
N ILE A 138 -21.23 6.85 -2.25
CA ILE A 138 -19.84 7.28 -2.24
C ILE A 138 -19.72 8.59 -1.46
N ILE A 139 -19.11 8.53 -0.27
CA ILE A 139 -18.83 9.70 0.57
C ILE A 139 -17.44 10.21 0.20
N LYS A 140 -17.39 11.43 -0.35
CA LYS A 140 -16.14 12.04 -0.84
C LYS A 140 -15.57 13.03 0.16
N ALA A 141 -14.25 13.08 0.26
CA ALA A 141 -13.49 14.12 0.91
C ALA A 141 -12.37 14.60 -0.03
N ASP A 142 -11.92 15.83 0.18
CA ASP A 142 -10.82 16.40 -0.60
C ASP A 142 -9.50 15.65 -0.32
N PRO A 143 -8.58 15.52 -1.31
CA PRO A 143 -7.28 14.94 -1.10
C PRO A 143 -6.54 15.57 0.08
N GLY A 144 -5.99 14.72 0.97
CA GLY A 144 -5.34 15.18 2.21
C GLY A 144 -6.30 15.33 3.41
N THR A 145 -7.59 15.08 3.21
CA THR A 145 -8.61 15.05 4.28
C THR A 145 -9.26 13.67 4.37
N LEU A 146 -10.02 13.40 5.43
CA LEU A 146 -10.66 12.11 5.69
C LEU A 146 -12.18 12.22 5.66
N ALA A 147 -12.84 11.30 4.96
CA ALA A 147 -14.27 11.06 5.07
C ALA A 147 -14.56 10.02 6.16
N SER A 148 -15.74 10.11 6.80
CA SER A 148 -16.21 9.14 7.78
C SER A 148 -17.42 8.35 7.27
N PRO A 149 -17.54 7.06 7.57
CA PRO A 149 -18.71 6.27 7.22
C PRO A 149 -19.90 6.71 8.08
N ARG A 150 -21.10 6.46 7.56
CA ARG A 150 -22.34 6.67 8.30
C ARG A 150 -23.30 5.52 8.07
N ALA A 151 -24.03 5.12 9.10
CA ALA A 151 -25.08 4.15 8.95
C ALA A 151 -26.12 4.61 7.91
N GLU A 152 -26.47 3.72 7.00
CA GLU A 152 -27.47 3.93 5.95
C GLU A 152 -28.22 2.64 5.70
N ALA A 153 -29.55 2.69 5.75
CA ALA A 153 -30.38 1.52 5.57
C ALA A 153 -30.19 0.87 4.19
N GLY A 154 -30.06 -0.45 4.15
CA GLY A 154 -29.85 -1.23 2.94
C GLY A 154 -28.42 -1.19 2.40
N ILE A 155 -27.46 -0.69 3.13
CA ILE A 155 -26.04 -0.88 2.86
C ILE A 155 -25.60 -2.19 3.52
N ASP A 156 -25.17 -3.14 2.71
CA ASP A 156 -24.70 -4.45 3.18
C ASP A 156 -23.17 -4.56 3.25
N VAL A 157 -22.44 -3.58 2.68
CA VAL A 157 -20.97 -3.47 2.77
C VAL A 157 -20.56 -2.01 2.96
N TYR A 158 -19.70 -1.77 3.95
CA TYR A 158 -18.98 -0.52 4.16
C TYR A 158 -17.51 -0.74 3.81
N ALA A 159 -16.93 0.10 2.95
CA ALA A 159 -15.57 -0.13 2.46
C ALA A 159 -14.75 1.15 2.34
N TRP A 160 -13.49 1.12 2.84
CA TRP A 160 -12.51 2.21 2.68
C TRP A 160 -11.08 1.69 2.84
N PRO A 161 -10.06 2.46 2.39
CA PRO A 161 -8.68 2.10 2.64
C PRO A 161 -8.24 2.47 4.07
N HIS A 162 -7.47 1.60 4.71
CA HIS A 162 -6.75 1.90 5.94
C HIS A 162 -5.72 3.00 5.73
N ASN A 163 -5.10 3.02 4.54
CA ASN A 163 -4.15 4.04 4.11
C ASN A 163 -4.37 4.38 2.63
N GLU A 164 -4.55 5.67 2.34
CA GLU A 164 -4.62 6.18 0.97
C GLU A 164 -3.23 6.57 0.48
N THR A 165 -2.61 5.70 -0.31
CA THR A 165 -1.22 5.85 -0.76
C THR A 165 -0.98 7.09 -1.62
N SER A 166 -2.01 7.61 -2.30
CA SER A 166 -1.86 8.79 -3.18
C SER A 166 -1.74 10.09 -2.41
N THR A 167 -2.26 10.16 -1.19
CA THR A 167 -2.36 11.38 -0.39
C THR A 167 -1.67 11.31 0.97
N GLY A 168 -1.31 10.11 1.44
CA GLY A 168 -0.74 9.92 2.77
C GLY A 168 -1.76 10.07 3.91
N VAL A 169 -3.05 9.87 3.64
CA VAL A 169 -4.10 9.87 4.67
C VAL A 169 -4.28 8.46 5.23
N MET A 170 -4.19 8.33 6.55
CA MET A 170 -4.55 7.13 7.30
C MET A 170 -5.98 7.25 7.82
N ALA A 171 -6.78 6.20 7.67
CA ALA A 171 -8.16 6.13 8.17
C ALA A 171 -8.29 5.08 9.27
N PRO A 172 -9.12 5.30 10.30
CA PRO A 172 -9.34 4.30 11.34
C PRO A 172 -10.05 3.07 10.77
N VAL A 173 -9.70 1.90 11.31
CA VAL A 173 -10.43 0.64 11.07
C VAL A 173 -11.39 0.44 12.23
N GLN A 174 -12.69 0.53 11.96
CA GLN A 174 -13.72 0.47 12.98
C GLN A 174 -15.06 0.00 12.42
N ARG A 175 -15.92 -0.59 13.25
CA ARG A 175 -17.30 -0.87 12.90
C ARG A 175 -18.07 0.44 12.66
N VAL A 176 -19.07 0.40 11.80
CA VAL A 176 -19.95 1.56 11.55
C VAL A 176 -21.10 1.52 12.55
N GLU A 177 -21.11 2.48 13.49
CA GLU A 177 -22.15 2.56 14.52
C GLU A 177 -23.53 2.77 13.89
N GLY A 178 -24.51 1.93 14.27
CA GLY A 178 -25.89 1.98 13.77
C GLY A 178 -26.08 1.34 12.39
N ALA A 179 -25.05 0.72 11.80
CA ALA A 179 -25.22 -0.12 10.60
C ALA A 179 -26.09 -1.35 10.90
N ASP A 180 -26.67 -1.93 9.85
CA ASP A 180 -27.40 -3.20 9.95
C ASP A 180 -26.47 -4.31 10.50
N ASP A 181 -26.98 -5.19 11.35
CA ASP A 181 -26.20 -6.19 12.10
C ASP A 181 -25.41 -7.15 11.19
N ASP A 182 -25.87 -7.36 9.96
CA ASP A 182 -25.26 -8.25 8.98
C ASP A 182 -24.42 -7.51 7.93
N ALA A 183 -24.29 -6.19 8.05
CA ALA A 183 -23.42 -5.41 7.16
C ALA A 183 -21.95 -5.70 7.44
N LEU A 184 -21.18 -5.91 6.37
CA LEU A 184 -19.73 -6.19 6.45
C LEU A 184 -18.91 -4.91 6.36
N VAL A 185 -17.78 -4.89 7.05
CA VAL A 185 -16.73 -3.87 6.90
C VAL A 185 -15.54 -4.47 6.13
N LEU A 186 -15.25 -3.90 4.97
CA LEU A 186 -14.16 -4.31 4.09
C LEU A 186 -13.08 -3.22 4.06
N ILE A 187 -11.86 -3.54 4.46
CA ILE A 187 -10.77 -2.58 4.56
C ILE A 187 -9.68 -2.89 3.53
N ASP A 188 -9.44 -1.95 2.61
CA ASP A 188 -8.26 -1.99 1.75
C ASP A 188 -7.02 -1.62 2.56
N ALA A 189 -6.30 -2.62 2.97
CA ALA A 189 -5.08 -2.47 3.75
C ALA A 189 -3.80 -2.58 2.90
N THR A 190 -3.91 -2.41 1.58
CA THR A 190 -2.79 -2.64 0.64
C THR A 190 -1.51 -1.96 1.07
N SER A 191 -1.56 -0.72 1.53
CA SER A 191 -0.37 -0.01 2.02
C SER A 191 -0.31 0.11 3.56
N GLY A 192 -1.33 -0.35 4.27
CA GLY A 192 -1.39 -0.28 5.73
C GLY A 192 -1.03 -1.58 6.45
N ALA A 193 -1.39 -2.74 5.85
CA ALA A 193 -1.22 -4.04 6.47
C ALA A 193 0.24 -4.33 6.82
N GLY A 194 0.51 -4.57 8.10
CA GLY A 194 1.86 -4.85 8.61
C GLY A 194 2.70 -3.62 8.94
N GLY A 195 2.15 -2.40 8.80
CA GLY A 195 2.84 -1.16 9.15
C GLY A 195 1.98 -0.17 9.94
N LEU A 196 0.66 -0.38 9.98
CA LEU A 196 -0.28 0.42 10.76
C LEU A 196 -0.92 -0.43 11.88
N PRO A 197 -1.28 0.19 13.01
CA PRO A 197 -1.98 -0.51 14.09
C PRO A 197 -3.40 -0.90 13.62
N VAL A 198 -3.84 -2.10 13.94
CA VAL A 198 -5.18 -2.56 13.62
C VAL A 198 -5.72 -3.50 14.69
N ASP A 199 -6.97 -3.28 15.10
CA ASP A 199 -7.78 -4.28 15.75
C ASP A 199 -8.59 -5.02 14.66
N ILE A 200 -8.19 -6.24 14.34
CA ILE A 200 -8.78 -7.02 13.26
C ILE A 200 -10.26 -7.35 13.50
N THR A 201 -10.75 -7.30 14.75
CA THR A 201 -12.15 -7.55 15.09
C THR A 201 -13.09 -6.44 14.61
N GLN A 202 -12.52 -5.29 14.25
CA GLN A 202 -13.27 -4.14 13.74
C GLN A 202 -13.58 -4.24 12.23
N THR A 203 -13.15 -5.30 11.56
CA THR A 203 -13.39 -5.51 10.13
C THR A 203 -13.74 -6.96 9.83
N ASP A 204 -14.47 -7.19 8.75
CA ASP A 204 -14.82 -8.53 8.28
C ASP A 204 -13.88 -9.03 7.21
N VAL A 205 -13.34 -8.11 6.39
CA VAL A 205 -12.32 -8.44 5.40
C VAL A 205 -11.24 -7.36 5.41
N TYR A 206 -10.03 -7.77 5.79
CA TYR A 206 -8.83 -6.93 5.78
C TYR A 206 -7.90 -7.45 4.70
N TYR A 207 -7.93 -6.80 3.51
CA TYR A 207 -7.23 -7.31 2.33
C TYR A 207 -6.09 -6.41 1.89
N PHE A 208 -5.06 -7.04 1.30
CA PHE A 208 -3.85 -6.36 0.85
C PHE A 208 -3.11 -7.14 -0.23
N ALA A 209 -2.09 -6.49 -0.80
CA ALA A 209 -1.10 -7.11 -1.67
C ALA A 209 0.31 -6.92 -1.07
N PRO A 210 1.25 -7.88 -1.25
CA PRO A 210 2.43 -7.98 -0.40
C PRO A 210 3.58 -7.02 -0.77
N GLN A 211 3.47 -6.23 -1.84
CA GLN A 211 4.55 -5.37 -2.34
C GLN A 211 4.77 -4.07 -1.53
N LYS A 212 4.04 -3.84 -0.45
CA LYS A 212 4.11 -2.64 0.40
C LYS A 212 4.86 -2.95 1.71
N CYS A 213 4.19 -2.94 2.87
CA CYS A 213 4.81 -3.23 4.16
C CYS A 213 5.51 -4.59 4.24
N PHE A 214 5.04 -5.56 3.48
CA PHE A 214 5.68 -6.88 3.42
C PHE A 214 6.88 -6.97 2.48
N ALA A 215 7.26 -5.88 1.82
CA ALA A 215 8.49 -5.78 1.03
C ALA A 215 8.69 -6.97 0.05
N SER A 216 7.59 -7.43 -0.56
CA SER A 216 7.58 -8.51 -1.54
C SER A 216 7.10 -7.98 -2.88
N ASP A 217 7.28 -8.74 -3.96
CA ASP A 217 6.71 -8.37 -5.24
C ASP A 217 5.18 -8.56 -5.28
N GLY A 218 4.53 -7.95 -6.26
CA GLY A 218 3.11 -8.09 -6.51
C GLY A 218 2.71 -9.47 -7.03
N GLY A 219 1.47 -9.59 -7.50
CA GLY A 219 0.95 -10.80 -8.15
C GLY A 219 0.07 -11.67 -7.26
N LEU A 220 -0.10 -11.31 -5.99
CA LEU A 220 -1.01 -11.95 -5.04
C LEU A 220 -1.90 -10.93 -4.35
N TRP A 221 -3.09 -11.34 -3.98
CA TRP A 221 -3.88 -10.71 -2.93
C TRP A 221 -3.98 -11.67 -1.74
N LEU A 222 -4.01 -11.11 -0.55
CA LEU A 222 -4.21 -11.83 0.71
C LEU A 222 -5.26 -11.08 1.53
N ALA A 223 -6.04 -11.81 2.29
CA ALA A 223 -7.07 -11.20 3.13
C ALA A 223 -7.36 -12.03 4.38
N ALA A 224 -7.58 -11.36 5.50
CA ALA A 224 -8.20 -11.97 6.68
C ALA A 224 -9.72 -11.85 6.56
N PHE A 225 -10.42 -12.98 6.64
CA PHE A 225 -11.86 -13.07 6.57
C PHE A 225 -12.44 -13.43 7.94
N SER A 226 -13.44 -12.67 8.41
CA SER A 226 -14.21 -13.02 9.60
C SER A 226 -15.18 -14.18 9.32
N PRO A 227 -15.72 -14.84 10.36
CA PRO A 227 -16.79 -15.81 10.18
C PRO A 227 -18.01 -15.25 9.44
N ALA A 228 -18.35 -13.97 9.65
CA ALA A 228 -19.45 -13.31 8.94
C ALA A 228 -19.15 -13.15 7.44
N ALA A 229 -17.91 -12.79 7.09
CA ALA A 229 -17.49 -12.70 5.69
C ALA A 229 -17.50 -14.07 5.00
N LEU A 230 -17.05 -15.14 5.68
CA LEU A 230 -17.12 -16.50 5.16
C LEU A 230 -18.57 -16.95 4.92
N ALA A 231 -19.47 -16.68 5.86
CA ALA A 231 -20.90 -16.96 5.70
C ALA A 231 -21.51 -16.18 4.51
N ARG A 232 -21.09 -14.93 4.29
CA ARG A 232 -21.52 -14.13 3.14
C ARG A 232 -21.05 -14.72 1.80
N VAL A 233 -19.84 -15.29 1.76
CA VAL A 233 -19.32 -16.00 0.58
C VAL A 233 -20.26 -17.17 0.23
N ASP A 234 -20.66 -17.97 1.21
CA ASP A 234 -21.56 -19.11 1.00
C ASP A 234 -22.97 -18.64 0.59
N GLU A 235 -23.50 -17.58 1.21
CA GLU A 235 -24.78 -16.96 0.87
C GLU A 235 -24.83 -16.53 -0.60
N ILE A 236 -23.84 -15.78 -1.05
CA ILE A 236 -23.79 -15.30 -2.43
C ILE A 236 -23.57 -16.46 -3.42
N ALA A 237 -22.76 -17.45 -3.07
CA ALA A 237 -22.58 -18.64 -3.89
C ALA A 237 -23.90 -19.39 -4.08
N ALA A 238 -24.74 -19.46 -3.06
CA ALA A 238 -26.06 -20.10 -3.11
C ALA A 238 -27.13 -19.27 -3.84
N SER A 239 -26.90 -17.98 -4.09
CA SER A 239 -27.87 -17.07 -4.73
C SER A 239 -28.06 -17.32 -6.22
N GLY A 240 -27.19 -18.08 -6.87
CA GLY A 240 -27.17 -18.29 -8.30
C GLY A 240 -26.52 -17.13 -9.09
N ARG A 241 -25.92 -16.16 -8.45
CA ARG A 241 -25.13 -15.11 -9.13
C ARG A 241 -24.02 -15.75 -9.94
N TRP A 242 -23.94 -15.42 -11.23
CA TRP A 242 -22.81 -15.84 -12.05
C TRP A 242 -21.54 -15.09 -11.65
N VAL A 243 -20.47 -15.82 -11.42
CA VAL A 243 -19.14 -15.29 -11.06
C VAL A 243 -18.12 -15.99 -11.94
N PRO A 244 -17.17 -15.26 -12.56
CA PRO A 244 -16.05 -15.90 -13.25
C PRO A 244 -15.27 -16.81 -12.29
N ASP A 245 -14.88 -18.00 -12.71
CA ASP A 245 -14.16 -18.97 -11.86
C ASP A 245 -12.92 -18.37 -11.20
N PHE A 246 -12.20 -17.51 -11.90
CA PHE A 246 -11.00 -16.84 -11.39
C PHE A 246 -11.31 -15.85 -10.24
N PHE A 247 -12.51 -15.33 -10.16
CA PHE A 247 -12.98 -14.39 -9.13
C PHE A 247 -13.85 -15.08 -8.06
N SER A 248 -14.00 -16.40 -8.13
CA SER A 248 -14.81 -17.18 -7.22
C SER A 248 -14.21 -17.25 -5.82
N LEU A 249 -14.82 -16.56 -4.86
CA LEU A 249 -14.41 -16.64 -3.45
C LEU A 249 -14.56 -18.05 -2.87
N PRO A 250 -15.65 -18.82 -3.11
CA PRO A 250 -15.71 -20.23 -2.66
C PRO A 250 -14.49 -21.03 -3.13
N THR A 251 -14.08 -20.85 -4.39
CA THR A 251 -12.89 -21.52 -4.93
C THR A 251 -11.60 -21.05 -4.23
N ALA A 252 -11.47 -19.76 -3.94
CA ALA A 252 -10.31 -19.21 -3.24
C ALA A 252 -10.25 -19.71 -1.78
N VAL A 253 -11.38 -19.74 -1.07
CA VAL A 253 -11.51 -20.26 0.30
C VAL A 253 -11.12 -21.73 0.33
N ASP A 254 -11.73 -22.57 -0.50
CA ASP A 254 -11.47 -24.01 -0.60
C ASP A 254 -10.00 -24.33 -0.85
N ASN A 255 -9.36 -23.58 -1.72
CA ASN A 255 -7.93 -23.76 -2.00
C ASN A 255 -7.06 -23.28 -0.83
N SER A 256 -7.36 -22.13 -0.25
CA SER A 256 -6.59 -21.57 0.87
C SER A 256 -6.61 -22.47 2.09
N LEU A 257 -7.76 -23.06 2.43
CA LEU A 257 -7.88 -24.04 3.53
C LEU A 257 -7.02 -25.29 3.31
N LYS A 258 -6.68 -25.61 2.07
CA LYS A 258 -5.76 -26.70 1.68
C LYS A 258 -4.31 -26.20 1.49
N ASN A 259 -4.00 -24.97 1.88
CA ASN A 259 -2.72 -24.31 1.64
C ASN A 259 -2.35 -24.29 0.15
N GLN A 260 -3.29 -23.89 -0.70
CA GLN A 260 -3.16 -23.81 -2.14
C GLN A 260 -3.79 -22.53 -2.68
N THR A 261 -3.58 -22.28 -3.95
CA THR A 261 -4.30 -21.29 -4.76
C THR A 261 -4.97 -21.98 -5.94
N TYR A 262 -5.98 -21.35 -6.54
CA TYR A 262 -6.66 -21.89 -7.72
C TYR A 262 -5.70 -22.18 -8.86
N ASN A 263 -4.88 -21.21 -9.23
CA ASN A 263 -3.78 -21.35 -10.19
C ASN A 263 -2.44 -21.33 -9.46
N THR A 264 -1.34 -21.71 -10.15
CA THR A 264 0.03 -21.59 -9.60
C THR A 264 0.27 -20.17 -9.10
N PRO A 265 0.61 -19.97 -7.82
CA PRO A 265 0.92 -18.65 -7.30
C PRO A 265 2.33 -18.21 -7.70
N SER A 266 2.64 -16.92 -7.56
CA SER A 266 4.01 -16.45 -7.61
C SER A 266 4.79 -16.99 -6.41
N LEU A 267 5.60 -18.04 -6.63
CA LEU A 267 6.40 -18.68 -5.57
C LEU A 267 7.49 -17.76 -5.05
N SER A 268 8.05 -16.90 -5.89
CA SER A 268 9.02 -15.88 -5.49
C SER A 268 8.39 -14.87 -4.52
N THR A 269 7.22 -14.35 -4.85
CA THR A 269 6.48 -13.44 -3.96
C THR A 269 6.14 -14.10 -2.62
N LEU A 270 5.68 -15.37 -2.62
CA LEU A 270 5.41 -16.11 -1.39
C LEU A 270 6.67 -16.31 -0.55
N ALA A 271 7.81 -16.59 -1.17
CA ALA A 271 9.09 -16.75 -0.48
C ALA A 271 9.55 -15.44 0.17
N LEU A 272 9.52 -14.34 -0.59
CA LEU A 272 9.85 -13.00 -0.06
C LEU A 272 8.93 -12.62 1.10
N LEU A 273 7.62 -12.86 0.96
CA LEU A 273 6.62 -12.60 2.00
C LEU A 273 6.88 -13.45 3.26
N ASN A 274 7.18 -14.73 3.10
CA ASN A 274 7.48 -15.60 4.24
C ASN A 274 8.73 -15.15 5.01
N ALA A 275 9.79 -14.76 4.29
CA ALA A 275 10.99 -14.22 4.92
C ALA A 275 10.72 -12.91 5.67
N GLN A 276 9.88 -12.04 5.11
CA GLN A 276 9.49 -10.79 5.74
C GLN A 276 8.64 -11.04 7.01
N LEU A 277 7.66 -11.94 6.95
CA LEU A 277 6.84 -12.31 8.10
C LEU A 277 7.67 -12.88 9.25
N ARG A 278 8.62 -13.78 8.95
CA ARG A 278 9.55 -14.31 9.95
C ARG A 278 10.38 -13.21 10.62
N TRP A 279 10.84 -12.23 9.83
CA TRP A 279 11.58 -11.09 10.36
C TRP A 279 10.71 -10.19 11.23
N MET A 280 9.49 -9.84 10.80
CA MET A 280 8.55 -9.03 11.56
C MET A 280 8.20 -9.71 12.89
N LEU A 281 7.81 -10.98 12.87
CA LEU A 281 7.45 -11.76 14.05
C LEU A 281 8.65 -11.95 15.00
N GLY A 282 9.83 -12.22 14.45
CA GLY A 282 11.07 -12.40 15.24
C GLY A 282 11.54 -11.14 15.97
N ASN A 283 11.06 -9.96 15.57
CA ASN A 283 11.39 -8.68 16.20
C ASN A 283 10.26 -8.12 17.11
N GLY A 284 9.12 -8.81 17.24
CA GLY A 284 8.02 -8.36 18.10
C GLY A 284 6.69 -8.15 17.39
N GLY A 285 6.57 -8.62 16.15
CA GLY A 285 5.31 -8.65 15.40
C GLY A 285 4.84 -7.27 14.96
N LEU A 286 3.51 -7.09 14.93
CA LEU A 286 2.89 -5.86 14.44
C LEU A 286 3.28 -4.64 15.27
N ASP A 287 3.33 -4.76 16.60
CA ASP A 287 3.67 -3.65 17.48
C ASP A 287 5.06 -3.09 17.18
N TRP A 288 6.03 -3.96 16.96
CA TRP A 288 7.37 -3.55 16.56
C TRP A 288 7.38 -2.87 15.18
N CYS A 289 6.61 -3.38 14.20
CA CYS A 289 6.49 -2.76 12.89
C CYS A 289 5.88 -1.35 12.99
N VAL A 290 4.84 -1.19 13.81
CA VAL A 290 4.20 0.11 14.06
C VAL A 290 5.16 1.09 14.75
N GLN A 291 5.95 0.64 15.73
CA GLN A 291 6.96 1.50 16.35
C GLN A 291 8.00 2.00 15.34
N ARG A 292 8.42 1.15 14.39
CA ARG A 292 9.35 1.54 13.33
C ARG A 292 8.74 2.58 12.39
N THR A 293 7.53 2.32 11.90
CA THR A 293 6.86 3.24 10.98
C THR A 293 6.51 4.56 11.66
N THR A 294 6.17 4.54 12.95
CA THR A 294 5.99 5.74 13.78
C THR A 294 7.30 6.55 13.85
N ALA A 295 8.42 5.91 14.17
CA ALA A 295 9.71 6.60 14.24
C ALA A 295 10.11 7.23 12.89
N SER A 296 9.80 6.56 11.76
CA SER A 296 10.02 7.11 10.42
C SER A 296 9.10 8.29 10.11
N SER A 297 7.82 8.18 10.47
CA SER A 297 6.85 9.27 10.24
C SER A 297 7.13 10.49 11.10
N ASP A 298 7.51 10.28 12.38
CA ASP A 298 7.91 11.36 13.28
C ASP A 298 9.14 12.12 12.75
N ALA A 299 10.13 11.40 12.19
CA ALA A 299 11.28 12.01 11.57
C ALA A 299 10.90 12.88 10.37
N LEU A 300 10.08 12.35 9.44
CA LEU A 300 9.68 13.08 8.23
C LEU A 300 8.77 14.27 8.55
N TYR A 301 7.72 14.05 9.33
CA TYR A 301 6.76 15.13 9.62
C TYR A 301 7.31 16.17 10.61
N GLY A 302 8.11 15.76 11.58
CA GLY A 302 8.80 16.68 12.48
C GLY A 302 9.78 17.59 11.74
N TRP A 303 10.50 17.06 10.76
CA TRP A 303 11.33 17.84 9.85
C TRP A 303 10.47 18.83 9.03
N ALA A 304 9.39 18.36 8.40
CA ALA A 304 8.53 19.20 7.57
C ALA A 304 7.86 20.33 8.36
N GLU A 305 7.47 20.08 9.61
CA GLU A 305 6.88 21.10 10.49
C GLU A 305 7.90 22.14 10.98
N ALA A 306 9.18 21.78 11.05
CA ALA A 306 10.27 22.68 11.42
C ALA A 306 10.90 23.42 10.22
N SER A 307 10.60 22.98 8.99
CA SER A 307 11.16 23.54 7.75
C SER A 307 10.55 24.90 7.42
N GLU A 308 11.34 25.79 6.83
CA GLU A 308 10.86 27.09 6.30
C GLU A 308 10.23 26.98 4.89
N PHE A 309 10.43 25.84 4.21
CA PHE A 309 10.03 25.63 2.81
C PHE A 309 9.20 24.36 2.56
N ALA A 310 8.94 23.57 3.59
CA ALA A 310 8.19 22.32 3.47
C ALA A 310 7.07 22.24 4.51
N THR A 311 5.95 21.60 4.15
CA THR A 311 4.79 21.46 5.03
C THR A 311 4.13 20.08 4.84
N PRO A 312 3.73 19.37 5.90
CA PRO A 312 2.94 18.15 5.76
C PRO A 312 1.65 18.41 4.97
N PHE A 313 1.42 17.65 3.88
CA PHE A 313 0.22 17.83 3.06
C PHE A 313 -1.07 17.49 3.84
N VAL A 314 -1.04 16.43 4.66
CA VAL A 314 -2.15 16.09 5.55
C VAL A 314 -2.07 17.00 6.77
N ALA A 315 -2.98 17.98 6.83
CA ALA A 315 -2.93 19.03 7.85
C ALA A 315 -3.23 18.50 9.27
N ASP A 316 -4.22 17.59 9.41
CA ASP A 316 -4.55 16.98 10.68
C ASP A 316 -3.54 15.87 11.04
N PRO A 317 -2.72 16.03 12.10
CA PRO A 317 -1.74 15.04 12.50
C PRO A 317 -2.34 13.65 12.78
N ALA A 318 -3.59 13.59 13.26
CA ALA A 318 -4.26 12.31 13.55
C ALA A 318 -4.53 11.47 12.31
N ASN A 319 -4.58 12.10 11.13
CA ASN A 319 -4.85 11.45 9.84
C ASN A 319 -3.58 11.23 9.01
N ARG A 320 -2.42 11.63 9.50
CA ARG A 320 -1.13 11.41 8.80
C ARG A 320 -0.74 9.97 8.82
N SER A 321 -0.44 9.43 7.64
CA SER A 321 0.00 8.05 7.50
C SER A 321 1.38 7.80 8.13
N LEU A 322 1.51 6.70 8.86
CA LEU A 322 2.81 6.25 9.39
C LEU A 322 3.67 5.53 8.33
N VAL A 323 3.08 5.17 7.18
CA VAL A 323 3.73 4.34 6.16
C VAL A 323 3.97 5.02 4.82
N VAL A 324 3.29 6.16 4.57
CA VAL A 324 3.48 6.97 3.35
C VAL A 324 3.35 8.45 3.73
N GLY A 325 4.47 9.15 3.75
CA GLY A 325 4.49 10.57 4.02
C GLY A 325 4.37 11.41 2.74
N THR A 326 3.59 12.48 2.80
CA THR A 326 3.44 13.46 1.73
C THR A 326 3.78 14.84 2.26
N VAL A 327 4.71 15.52 1.60
CA VAL A 327 5.22 16.84 2.02
C VAL A 327 5.18 17.78 0.84
N ASP A 328 4.43 18.88 0.99
CA ASP A 328 4.36 19.97 0.01
C ASP A 328 5.54 20.92 0.19
N PHE A 329 5.97 21.52 -0.90
CA PHE A 329 7.01 22.55 -0.91
C PHE A 329 6.42 23.90 -1.33
N ASP A 330 7.00 24.97 -0.80
CA ASP A 330 6.69 26.33 -1.22
C ASP A 330 7.07 26.57 -2.69
N GLU A 331 6.48 27.60 -3.31
CA GLU A 331 6.72 27.93 -4.72
C GLU A 331 8.20 28.24 -5.05
N ALA A 332 8.99 28.60 -4.05
CA ALA A 332 10.42 28.87 -4.21
C ALA A 332 11.26 27.60 -4.42
N VAL A 333 10.75 26.42 -4.08
CA VAL A 333 11.44 25.12 -4.19
C VAL A 333 10.71 24.24 -5.17
N ASP A 334 11.39 23.83 -6.24
CA ASP A 334 10.86 22.87 -7.22
C ASP A 334 11.06 21.42 -6.72
N ALA A 335 10.01 20.80 -6.19
CA ALA A 335 10.05 19.42 -5.70
C ALA A 335 10.47 18.41 -6.78
N ALA A 336 10.17 18.67 -8.06
CA ALA A 336 10.59 17.79 -9.14
C ALA A 336 12.10 17.88 -9.39
N ALA A 337 12.69 19.08 -9.31
CA ALA A 337 14.12 19.28 -9.41
C ALA A 337 14.86 18.65 -8.21
N VAL A 338 14.29 18.79 -7.00
CA VAL A 338 14.80 18.12 -5.79
C VAL A 338 14.79 16.60 -5.98
N ALA A 339 13.68 16.01 -6.39
CA ALA A 339 13.57 14.57 -6.63
C ALA A 339 14.55 14.08 -7.70
N GLN A 340 14.75 14.85 -8.77
CA GLN A 340 15.73 14.53 -9.81
C GLN A 340 17.16 14.54 -9.26
N THR A 341 17.50 15.52 -8.44
CA THR A 341 18.82 15.63 -7.80
C THR A 341 19.05 14.48 -6.81
N LEU A 342 18.06 14.17 -5.98
CA LEU A 342 18.09 13.01 -5.07
C LEU A 342 18.32 11.71 -5.86
N ARG A 343 17.60 11.50 -6.96
CA ARG A 343 17.74 10.32 -7.83
C ARG A 343 19.15 10.21 -8.44
N ALA A 344 19.74 11.33 -8.86
CA ALA A 344 21.12 11.37 -9.37
C ALA A 344 22.16 10.97 -8.30
N ASN A 345 21.81 11.10 -7.01
CA ASN A 345 22.62 10.71 -5.86
C ASN A 345 22.19 9.36 -5.24
N GLY A 346 21.37 8.56 -5.92
CA GLY A 346 21.00 7.22 -5.48
C GLY A 346 19.78 7.14 -4.55
N ILE A 347 19.10 8.26 -4.30
CA ILE A 347 17.86 8.32 -3.51
C ILE A 347 16.67 8.36 -4.47
N ILE A 348 15.88 7.30 -4.51
CA ILE A 348 14.91 7.05 -5.60
C ILE A 348 13.47 6.92 -5.09
N ASP A 349 12.54 7.18 -6.02
CA ASP A 349 11.11 6.93 -5.91
C ASP A 349 10.40 7.77 -4.84
N VAL A 350 10.89 9.01 -4.65
CA VAL A 350 10.29 10.03 -3.77
C VAL A 350 9.34 10.98 -4.51
N GLU A 351 9.15 10.81 -5.81
CA GLU A 351 8.31 11.67 -6.64
C GLU A 351 6.83 11.65 -6.16
N PRO A 352 6.09 12.76 -6.35
CA PRO A 352 4.71 12.87 -5.93
C PRO A 352 3.80 11.91 -6.72
N TYR A 353 2.60 11.68 -6.21
CA TYR A 353 1.59 10.99 -7.01
C TYR A 353 1.18 11.87 -8.20
N ARG A 354 1.58 11.45 -9.40
CA ARG A 354 1.50 12.27 -10.61
C ARG A 354 0.14 12.91 -10.88
N LYS A 355 -0.97 12.17 -10.61
CA LYS A 355 -2.33 12.67 -10.87
C LYS A 355 -2.77 13.75 -9.88
N LEU A 356 -2.11 13.89 -8.75
CA LEU A 356 -2.43 14.92 -7.75
C LEU A 356 -1.93 16.31 -8.19
N GLY A 357 -0.86 16.37 -9.00
CA GLY A 357 -0.38 17.61 -9.63
C GLY A 357 0.18 18.64 -8.64
N ARG A 358 0.71 18.22 -7.49
CA ARG A 358 1.23 19.10 -6.45
C ARG A 358 2.76 19.23 -6.52
N ASN A 359 3.28 20.36 -6.03
CA ASN A 359 4.70 20.58 -5.75
C ASN A 359 5.06 19.84 -4.45
N GLN A 360 5.33 18.54 -4.52
CA GLN A 360 5.30 17.63 -3.38
C GLN A 360 6.33 16.51 -3.54
N LEU A 361 6.84 16.00 -2.43
CA LEU A 361 7.47 14.68 -2.35
C LEU A 361 6.56 13.68 -1.62
N ARG A 362 6.68 12.40 -1.99
CA ARG A 362 5.97 11.30 -1.36
C ARG A 362 6.94 10.19 -0.98
N VAL A 363 7.06 9.93 0.30
CA VAL A 363 8.07 9.05 0.89
C VAL A 363 7.41 7.77 1.42
N GLY A 364 7.85 6.63 0.96
CA GLY A 364 7.52 5.35 1.58
C GLY A 364 8.30 5.21 2.90
N MET A 365 7.58 4.81 3.96
CA MET A 365 8.13 4.59 5.31
C MET A 365 7.74 3.21 5.82
N PHE A 366 7.71 2.22 4.92
CA PHE A 366 7.33 0.84 5.25
C PHE A 366 8.33 0.18 6.20
N PRO A 367 7.94 -0.89 6.93
CA PRO A 367 8.82 -1.51 7.94
C PRO A 367 10.21 -1.91 7.45
N ALA A 368 10.40 -2.22 6.17
CA ALA A 368 11.70 -2.56 5.60
C ALA A 368 12.65 -1.34 5.44
N ILE A 369 12.13 -0.11 5.56
CA ILE A 369 12.92 1.12 5.48
C ILE A 369 13.39 1.48 6.89
N GLU A 370 14.69 1.75 7.04
CA GLU A 370 15.23 2.12 8.34
C GLU A 370 14.81 3.55 8.72
N PRO A 371 14.36 3.81 9.96
CA PRO A 371 14.07 5.18 10.41
C PRO A 371 15.26 6.14 10.25
N ALA A 372 16.48 5.64 10.42
CA ALA A 372 17.69 6.41 10.18
C ALA A 372 17.87 6.82 8.70
N ASP A 373 17.41 5.98 7.75
CA ASP A 373 17.43 6.35 6.32
C ASP A 373 16.44 7.48 6.04
N VAL A 374 15.28 7.53 6.72
CA VAL A 374 14.33 8.64 6.59
C VAL A 374 14.92 9.95 7.15
N GLN A 375 15.62 9.90 8.28
CA GLN A 375 16.34 11.06 8.82
C GLN A 375 17.44 11.54 7.85
N ALA A 376 18.20 10.61 7.26
CA ALA A 376 19.21 10.95 6.27
C ALA A 376 18.60 11.57 5.00
N LEU A 377 17.41 11.06 4.56
CA LEU A 377 16.68 11.65 3.45
C LEU A 377 16.33 13.12 3.71
N THR A 378 15.82 13.47 4.89
CA THR A 378 15.48 14.88 5.20
C THR A 378 16.70 15.78 5.18
N ALA A 379 17.83 15.33 5.71
CA ALA A 379 19.11 16.07 5.62
C ALA A 379 19.61 16.22 4.17
N CYS A 380 19.40 15.21 3.32
CA CYS A 380 19.71 15.31 1.89
C CYS A 380 18.81 16.32 1.17
N ILE A 381 17.52 16.41 1.53
CA ILE A 381 16.59 17.40 0.98
C ILE A 381 17.06 18.82 1.34
N ASP A 382 17.36 19.06 2.63
CA ASP A 382 17.89 20.35 3.11
C ASP A 382 19.16 20.75 2.31
N TRP A 383 20.11 19.82 2.21
CA TRP A 383 21.35 20.05 1.43
C TRP A 383 21.05 20.43 -0.03
N VAL A 384 20.15 19.72 -0.71
CA VAL A 384 19.82 20.00 -2.11
C VAL A 384 19.17 21.37 -2.25
N VAL A 385 18.24 21.74 -1.35
CA VAL A 385 17.59 23.06 -1.38
C VAL A 385 18.58 24.20 -1.12
N GLU A 386 19.51 24.02 -0.18
CA GLU A 386 20.56 25.01 0.11
C GLU A 386 21.53 25.24 -1.07
N GLN A 387 21.71 24.24 -1.94
CA GLN A 387 22.60 24.33 -3.11
C GLN A 387 21.88 24.75 -4.40
N SER A 388 20.56 24.88 -4.38
CA SER A 388 19.73 25.26 -5.53
C SER A 388 19.46 26.74 -5.56
#